data_788b50b8f469318b1b8657b81beabcf0
#
_entry.id   788b50b8f469318b1b8657b81beabcf0
#
_cell.length_a   1.000
_cell.length_b   1.000
_cell.length_c   1.000
_cell.angle_alpha   90.00
_cell.angle_beta   90.00
_cell.angle_gamma   90.00
#
_symmetry.space_group_name_H-M   'P 1'
#
loop_
_entity.id
_entity.type
_entity.pdbx_description
1 polymer ?
#
loop_
_entity_poly.entity_id
_entity_poly.type
_entity_poly.pdbx_seq_one_letter_code
_entity_poly.pdbx_strand_id
1 'polypeptide(L)'
;MRISIVDYGVGAALAGDLANTSPTVRSADGEALPDPDALARFLVGHGVRLDALADRPPTGHDVRQVHLLRREARGIVETETEEQAVAGAAVLAGRAGLSPVLGRDAGGRWQWYVPTAPGASLAEELAALIGVGLLGAVRTLGHGRFRACVAPDCRGVFVDISRGGRRIYCMPDLCGNRLNVANHRARHRLGGVTQ
;
A
#
# COMPACT_ATOMS: atom_id res chain seq x y z
N MET A 1 18.06 -4.67 -0.02
CA MET A 1 17.23 -5.75 -0.64
C MET A 1 17.22 -5.64 -2.16
N ARG A 2 16.54 -6.55 -2.89
CA ARG A 2 16.35 -6.45 -4.35
C ARG A 2 14.85 -6.44 -4.66
N ILE A 3 14.36 -5.37 -5.30
CA ILE A 3 12.95 -5.17 -5.63
C ILE A 3 12.74 -5.65 -7.07
N SER A 4 11.84 -6.61 -7.29
CA SER A 4 11.48 -7.07 -8.62
C SER A 4 10.67 -6.00 -9.37
N ILE A 5 11.08 -5.67 -10.60
CA ILE A 5 10.32 -4.74 -11.44
C ILE A 5 9.08 -5.42 -12.04
N VAL A 6 9.14 -6.73 -12.24
CA VAL A 6 8.05 -7.50 -12.82
C VAL A 6 6.97 -7.80 -11.79
N ASP A 7 7.37 -8.07 -10.55
CA ASP A 7 6.46 -8.33 -9.44
C ASP A 7 6.13 -7.05 -8.67
N TYR A 8 5.53 -6.10 -9.37
CA TYR A 8 5.13 -4.81 -8.82
C TYR A 8 3.96 -4.91 -7.82
N GLY A 9 3.24 -6.03 -7.82
CA GLY A 9 2.00 -6.19 -7.07
C GLY A 9 2.14 -5.97 -5.57
N VAL A 10 3.23 -6.49 -4.97
CA VAL A 10 3.49 -6.34 -3.52
C VAL A 10 3.64 -4.86 -3.16
N GLY A 11 4.49 -4.12 -3.85
CA GLY A 11 4.73 -2.70 -3.55
C GLY A 11 3.49 -1.83 -3.81
N ALA A 12 2.75 -2.11 -4.90
CA ALA A 12 1.53 -1.38 -5.22
C ALA A 12 0.40 -1.63 -4.21
N ALA A 13 0.19 -2.88 -3.77
CA ALA A 13 -0.78 -3.20 -2.72
C ALA A 13 -0.40 -2.54 -1.40
N LEU A 14 0.88 -2.61 -1.05
CA LEU A 14 1.42 -2.06 0.19
C LEU A 14 1.20 -0.55 0.32
N ALA A 15 1.25 0.21 -0.80
CA ALA A 15 0.96 1.64 -0.80
C ALA A 15 -0.43 1.95 -0.22
N GLY A 16 -1.47 1.26 -0.70
CA GLY A 16 -2.83 1.41 -0.20
C GLY A 16 -3.00 0.85 1.22
N ASP A 17 -2.47 -0.33 1.48
CA ASP A 17 -2.63 -0.98 2.78
C ASP A 17 -1.92 -0.17 3.89
N LEU A 18 -0.73 0.39 3.61
CA LEU A 18 -0.04 1.30 4.52
C LEU A 18 -0.83 2.59 4.72
N ALA A 19 -1.35 3.22 3.66
CA ALA A 19 -2.19 4.41 3.76
C ALA A 19 -3.42 4.18 4.65
N ASN A 20 -4.00 2.98 4.58
CA ASN A 20 -5.20 2.60 5.32
C ASN A 20 -4.94 2.21 6.78
N THR A 21 -3.68 2.15 7.24
CA THR A 21 -3.36 2.00 8.67
C THR A 21 -3.63 3.27 9.48
N SER A 22 -3.87 4.40 8.81
CA SER A 22 -4.10 5.70 9.44
C SER A 22 -5.40 5.71 10.28
N PRO A 23 -5.41 6.37 11.45
CA PRO A 23 -6.62 6.57 12.24
C PRO A 23 -7.71 7.35 11.47
N THR A 24 -7.36 8.14 10.46
CA THR A 24 -8.35 8.81 9.59
C THR A 24 -9.17 7.84 8.74
N VAL A 25 -8.65 6.64 8.48
CA VAL A 25 -9.34 5.57 7.75
C VAL A 25 -9.97 4.56 8.71
N ARG A 26 -9.27 4.27 9.80
CA ARG A 26 -9.67 3.31 10.83
C ARG A 26 -10.25 3.99 12.07
N SER A 27 -11.08 5.00 11.87
CA SER A 27 -11.60 5.85 12.94
C SER A 27 -12.17 5.11 14.17
N ALA A 28 -12.67 3.90 14.01
CA ALA A 28 -13.18 3.08 15.12
C ALA A 28 -12.07 2.31 15.87
N ASP A 29 -10.95 1.99 15.17
CA ASP A 29 -9.87 1.14 15.69
C ASP A 29 -8.63 1.97 16.08
N GLY A 30 -8.61 3.26 15.75
CA GLY A 30 -7.49 4.16 16.02
C GLY A 30 -6.28 3.93 15.09
N GLU A 31 -5.08 4.16 15.62
CA GLU A 31 -3.80 3.98 14.92
C GLU A 31 -3.47 2.49 14.82
N ALA A 32 -3.31 1.97 13.61
CA ALA A 32 -2.99 0.55 13.40
C ALA A 32 -1.51 0.21 13.57
N LEU A 33 -0.64 1.22 13.51
CA LEU A 33 0.81 1.08 13.72
C LEU A 33 1.26 1.93 14.91
N PRO A 34 0.77 1.66 16.14
CA PRO A 34 1.07 2.48 17.32
C PRO A 34 2.51 2.31 17.82
N ASP A 35 3.14 1.18 17.53
CA ASP A 35 4.42 0.77 18.10
C ASP A 35 5.25 -0.09 17.13
N PRO A 36 6.53 -0.37 17.48
CA PRO A 36 7.42 -1.20 16.66
C PRO A 36 6.90 -2.62 16.40
N ASP A 37 6.21 -3.24 17.37
CA ASP A 37 5.70 -4.60 17.21
C ASP A 37 4.55 -4.65 16.21
N ALA A 38 3.69 -3.65 16.23
CA ALA A 38 2.63 -3.50 15.22
C ALA A 38 3.21 -3.31 13.81
N LEU A 39 4.27 -2.49 13.68
CA LEU A 39 4.98 -2.32 12.41
C LEU A 39 5.62 -3.64 11.95
N ALA A 40 6.27 -4.39 12.84
CA ALA A 40 6.85 -5.69 12.52
C ALA A 40 5.78 -6.67 12.01
N ARG A 41 4.64 -6.78 12.70
CA ARG A 41 3.52 -7.65 12.27
C ARG A 41 2.96 -7.21 10.91
N PHE A 42 2.84 -5.92 10.67
CA PHE A 42 2.38 -5.38 9.39
C PHE A 42 3.30 -5.81 8.25
N LEU A 43 4.61 -5.63 8.38
CA LEU A 43 5.60 -6.02 7.36
C LEU A 43 5.59 -7.53 7.11
N VAL A 44 5.57 -8.34 8.17
CA VAL A 44 5.49 -9.81 8.06
C VAL A 44 4.19 -10.24 7.38
N GLY A 45 3.06 -9.64 7.72
CA GLY A 45 1.75 -9.94 7.11
C GLY A 45 1.70 -9.66 5.61
N HIS A 46 2.54 -8.75 5.12
CA HIS A 46 2.69 -8.43 3.70
C HIS A 46 3.86 -9.18 3.02
N GLY A 47 4.53 -10.08 3.73
CA GLY A 47 5.69 -10.81 3.22
C GLY A 47 6.90 -9.93 2.90
N VAL A 48 6.98 -8.72 3.48
CA VAL A 48 8.05 -7.76 3.24
C VAL A 48 9.24 -8.07 4.12
N ARG A 49 10.41 -8.23 3.50
CA ARG A 49 11.69 -8.43 4.16
C ARG A 49 12.64 -7.31 3.75
N LEU A 50 13.00 -6.47 4.70
CA LEU A 50 13.90 -5.33 4.51
C LEU A 50 15.28 -5.68 5.07
N ASP A 51 16.36 -5.31 4.34
CA ASP A 51 17.74 -5.52 4.81
C ASP A 51 18.00 -4.71 6.08
N ALA A 52 17.38 -3.54 6.22
CA ALA A 52 17.43 -2.70 7.43
C ALA A 52 16.94 -3.42 8.71
N LEU A 53 16.24 -4.54 8.58
CA LEU A 53 15.75 -5.37 9.70
C LEU A 53 16.46 -6.72 9.79
N ALA A 54 17.54 -6.96 9.04
CA ALA A 54 18.25 -8.24 9.07
C ALA A 54 18.79 -8.57 10.47
N ASP A 55 19.32 -7.57 11.18
CA ASP A 55 20.00 -7.75 12.45
C ASP A 55 19.33 -7.00 13.62
N ARG A 56 18.17 -6.38 13.40
CA ARG A 56 17.47 -5.62 14.45
C ARG A 56 15.96 -5.58 14.24
N PRO A 57 15.15 -5.47 15.30
CA PRO A 57 13.72 -5.19 15.17
C PRO A 57 13.49 -3.71 14.76
N PRO A 58 12.28 -3.36 14.32
CA PRO A 58 11.87 -1.96 14.17
C PRO A 58 11.97 -1.19 15.49
N THR A 59 12.11 0.11 15.40
CA THR A 59 12.17 1.03 16.55
C THR A 59 11.05 2.07 16.49
N GLY A 60 10.85 2.83 17.57
CA GLY A 60 9.92 3.95 17.58
C GLY A 60 10.29 5.06 16.57
N HIS A 61 11.58 5.18 16.20
CA HIS A 61 11.99 6.07 15.11
C HIS A 61 11.46 5.56 13.75
N ASP A 62 11.61 4.27 13.49
CA ASP A 62 11.12 3.65 12.25
C ASP A 62 9.60 3.82 12.11
N VAL A 63 8.84 3.64 13.21
CA VAL A 63 7.39 3.88 13.21
C VAL A 63 7.06 5.31 12.78
N ARG A 64 7.74 6.32 13.35
CA ARG A 64 7.52 7.72 12.96
C ARG A 64 7.84 8.00 11.50
N GLN A 65 8.93 7.43 10.97
CA GLN A 65 9.29 7.57 9.56
C GLN A 65 8.28 6.88 8.62
N VAL A 66 7.79 5.72 9.01
CA VAL A 66 6.73 5.01 8.27
C VAL A 66 5.41 5.79 8.30
N HIS A 67 5.07 6.49 9.38
CA HIS A 67 3.91 7.38 9.42
C HIS A 67 4.05 8.58 8.45
N LEU A 68 5.25 9.08 8.21
CA LEU A 68 5.50 10.09 7.17
C LEU A 68 5.31 9.47 5.78
N LEU A 69 5.97 8.36 5.51
CA LEU A 69 5.87 7.62 4.25
C LEU A 69 4.41 7.25 3.92
N ARG A 70 3.62 6.85 4.92
CA ARG A 70 2.19 6.55 4.79
C ARG A 70 1.40 7.70 4.17
N ARG A 71 1.67 8.94 4.60
CA ARG A 71 1.01 10.14 4.07
C ARG A 71 1.41 10.41 2.63
N GLU A 72 2.68 10.22 2.31
CA GLU A 72 3.19 10.41 0.95
C GLU A 72 2.62 9.35 0.00
N ALA A 73 2.65 8.06 0.40
CA ALA A 73 2.05 6.98 -0.38
C ALA A 73 0.57 7.23 -0.65
N ARG A 74 -0.17 7.72 0.36
CA ARG A 74 -1.55 8.13 0.21
C ARG A 74 -1.70 9.24 -0.82
N GLY A 75 -0.90 10.31 -0.71
CA GLY A 75 -0.95 11.44 -1.65
C GLY A 75 -0.71 11.00 -3.10
N ILE A 76 0.17 10.01 -3.33
CA ILE A 76 0.42 9.47 -4.67
C ILE A 76 -0.79 8.68 -5.19
N VAL A 77 -1.46 7.90 -4.33
CA VAL A 77 -2.65 7.14 -4.75
C VAL A 77 -3.85 8.07 -5.00
N GLU A 78 -3.88 9.26 -4.41
CA GLU A 78 -4.93 10.27 -4.57
C GLU A 78 -4.63 11.31 -5.66
N THR A 79 -3.58 11.17 -6.45
CA THR A 79 -3.26 12.09 -7.56
C THR A 79 -4.34 12.07 -8.63
N GLU A 80 -4.58 13.24 -9.24
CA GLU A 80 -5.58 13.39 -10.30
C GLU A 80 -5.07 12.91 -11.66
N THR A 81 -3.76 12.96 -11.89
CA THR A 81 -3.15 12.60 -13.18
C THR A 81 -2.09 11.51 -13.06
N GLU A 82 -1.89 10.81 -14.18
CA GLU A 82 -0.87 9.76 -14.29
C GLU A 82 0.54 10.33 -14.09
N GLU A 83 0.81 11.52 -14.64
CA GLU A 83 2.11 12.18 -14.53
C GLU A 83 2.45 12.52 -13.07
N GLN A 84 1.47 12.99 -12.31
CA GLN A 84 1.65 13.24 -10.87
C GLN A 84 1.95 11.95 -10.10
N ALA A 85 1.21 10.87 -10.41
CA ALA A 85 1.44 9.56 -9.80
C ALA A 85 2.86 9.05 -10.12
N VAL A 86 3.28 9.13 -11.39
CA VAL A 86 4.61 8.74 -11.84
C VAL A 86 5.70 9.55 -11.15
N ALA A 87 5.55 10.88 -11.11
CA ALA A 87 6.52 11.76 -10.47
C ALA A 87 6.67 11.45 -8.97
N GLY A 88 5.56 11.30 -8.24
CA GLY A 88 5.58 10.95 -6.82
C GLY A 88 6.17 9.57 -6.55
N ALA A 89 5.78 8.57 -7.34
CA ALA A 89 6.31 7.22 -7.21
C ALA A 89 7.81 7.14 -7.53
N ALA A 90 8.30 7.92 -8.52
CA ALA A 90 9.72 8.01 -8.85
C ALA A 90 10.54 8.60 -7.69
N VAL A 91 10.02 9.61 -6.99
CA VAL A 91 10.65 10.17 -5.79
C VAL A 91 10.80 9.11 -4.70
N LEU A 92 9.75 8.32 -4.43
CA LEU A 92 9.83 7.22 -3.45
C LEU A 92 10.83 6.15 -3.88
N ALA A 93 10.79 5.73 -5.16
CA ALA A 93 11.71 4.74 -5.69
C ALA A 93 13.19 5.17 -5.54
N GLY A 94 13.47 6.46 -5.75
CA GLY A 94 14.82 7.02 -5.68
C GLY A 94 15.39 7.17 -4.28
N ARG A 95 14.63 6.97 -3.19
CA ARG A 95 15.15 7.14 -1.82
C ARG A 95 16.23 6.14 -1.45
N ALA A 96 16.07 4.90 -1.86
CA ALA A 96 17.04 3.84 -1.65
C ALA A 96 17.34 3.04 -2.91
N GLY A 97 16.51 3.16 -3.94
CA GLY A 97 16.67 2.42 -5.18
C GLY A 97 17.91 2.85 -5.97
N LEU A 98 18.72 1.86 -6.34
CA LEU A 98 19.87 2.03 -7.21
C LEU A 98 19.50 1.72 -8.67
N SER A 99 20.46 1.87 -9.58
CA SER A 99 20.26 1.50 -10.99
C SER A 99 19.79 0.05 -11.12
N PRO A 100 18.82 -0.22 -12.03
CA PRO A 100 18.34 -1.57 -12.27
C PRO A 100 19.46 -2.51 -12.70
N VAL A 101 19.39 -3.76 -12.22
CA VAL A 101 20.34 -4.82 -12.56
C VAL A 101 19.61 -6.08 -13.01
N LEU A 102 20.27 -6.90 -13.86
CA LEU A 102 19.80 -8.25 -14.15
C LEU A 102 20.27 -9.21 -13.07
N GLY A 103 19.36 -10.02 -12.57
CA GLY A 103 19.63 -11.10 -11.63
C GLY A 103 18.80 -12.33 -11.96
N ARG A 104 19.13 -13.47 -11.37
CA ARG A 104 18.32 -14.69 -11.52
C ARG A 104 17.28 -14.75 -10.40
N ASP A 105 16.04 -15.11 -10.76
CA ASP A 105 14.99 -15.44 -9.80
C ASP A 105 15.20 -16.85 -9.19
N ALA A 106 14.32 -17.26 -8.30
CA ALA A 106 14.37 -18.58 -7.68
C ALA A 106 14.25 -19.74 -8.68
N GLY A 107 13.68 -19.49 -9.86
CA GLY A 107 13.58 -20.45 -10.97
C GLY A 107 14.76 -20.39 -11.94
N GLY A 108 15.81 -19.62 -11.65
CA GLY A 108 16.99 -19.45 -12.48
C GLY A 108 16.81 -18.55 -13.71
N ARG A 109 15.67 -17.89 -13.88
CA ARG A 109 15.37 -17.01 -15.03
C ARG A 109 15.91 -15.61 -14.78
N TRP A 110 16.40 -14.95 -15.82
CA TRP A 110 16.82 -13.56 -15.75
C TRP A 110 15.65 -12.62 -15.50
N GLN A 111 15.78 -11.76 -14.47
CA GLN A 111 14.80 -10.75 -14.08
C GLN A 111 15.49 -9.42 -13.80
N TRP A 112 14.75 -8.32 -14.01
CA TRP A 112 15.18 -7.00 -13.63
C TRP A 112 14.85 -6.73 -12.16
N TYR A 113 15.84 -6.24 -11.44
CA TYR A 113 15.71 -5.83 -10.04
C TYR A 113 16.23 -4.40 -9.85
N VAL A 114 15.63 -3.67 -8.93
CA VAL A 114 16.17 -2.44 -8.35
C VAL A 114 16.77 -2.82 -6.99
N PRO A 115 18.11 -2.85 -6.85
CA PRO A 115 18.74 -3.03 -5.54
C PRO A 115 18.50 -1.80 -4.68
N THR A 116 18.45 -1.98 -3.36
CA THR A 116 18.47 -0.86 -2.42
C THR A 116 19.91 -0.53 -2.00
N ALA A 117 20.15 0.75 -1.67
CA ALA A 117 21.45 1.21 -1.22
C ALA A 117 21.85 0.51 0.08
N PRO A 118 23.11 0.08 0.23
CA PRO A 118 23.62 -0.45 1.50
C PRO A 118 23.44 0.58 2.63
N GLY A 119 22.92 0.11 3.76
CA GLY A 119 22.68 0.98 4.92
C GLY A 119 21.46 1.89 4.83
N ALA A 120 20.62 1.73 3.80
CA ALA A 120 19.35 2.43 3.74
C ALA A 120 18.49 2.11 4.99
N SER A 121 17.78 3.10 5.49
CA SER A 121 16.86 2.93 6.61
C SER A 121 15.64 2.08 6.22
N LEU A 122 14.91 1.57 7.20
CA LEU A 122 13.67 0.84 7.00
C LEU A 122 12.68 1.64 6.12
N ALA A 123 12.48 2.91 6.42
CA ALA A 123 11.54 3.74 5.69
C ALA A 123 11.98 4.02 4.25
N GLU A 124 13.29 4.15 3.99
CA GLU A 124 13.83 4.34 2.64
C GLU A 124 13.69 3.08 1.79
N GLU A 125 13.99 1.90 2.35
CA GLU A 125 13.78 0.63 1.64
C GLU A 125 12.30 0.39 1.34
N LEU A 126 11.43 0.69 2.32
CA LEU A 126 9.98 0.56 2.16
C LEU A 126 9.44 1.55 1.12
N ALA A 127 9.96 2.78 1.11
CA ALA A 127 9.63 3.79 0.10
C ALA A 127 10.04 3.32 -1.30
N ALA A 128 11.25 2.78 -1.46
CA ALA A 128 11.72 2.26 -2.74
C ALA A 128 10.84 1.10 -3.23
N LEU A 129 10.44 0.17 -2.34
CA LEU A 129 9.53 -0.93 -2.68
C LEU A 129 8.17 -0.42 -3.16
N ILE A 130 7.58 0.52 -2.42
CA ILE A 130 6.30 1.15 -2.78
C ILE A 130 6.43 1.90 -4.09
N GLY A 131 7.46 2.74 -4.26
CA GLY A 131 7.68 3.53 -5.47
C GLY A 131 7.81 2.68 -6.72
N VAL A 132 8.66 1.64 -6.69
CA VAL A 132 8.82 0.68 -7.81
C VAL A 132 7.50 -0.04 -8.08
N GLY A 133 6.77 -0.43 -7.03
CA GLY A 133 5.46 -1.07 -7.15
C GLY A 133 4.42 -0.18 -7.85
N LEU A 134 4.35 1.09 -7.45
CA LEU A 134 3.42 2.07 -8.05
C LEU A 134 3.77 2.37 -9.51
N LEU A 135 5.06 2.56 -9.84
CA LEU A 135 5.51 2.73 -11.23
C LEU A 135 5.14 1.52 -12.09
N GLY A 136 5.35 0.31 -11.58
CA GLY A 136 4.95 -0.92 -12.24
C GLY A 136 3.44 -1.04 -12.45
N ALA A 137 2.64 -0.62 -11.47
CA ALA A 137 1.18 -0.60 -11.56
C ALA A 137 0.69 0.40 -12.61
N VAL A 138 1.21 1.63 -12.63
CA VAL A 138 0.87 2.62 -13.66
C VAL A 138 1.20 2.08 -15.04
N ARG A 139 2.45 1.59 -15.24
CA ARG A 139 2.89 1.06 -16.52
C ARG A 139 2.03 -0.10 -17.04
N THR A 140 1.60 -0.99 -16.15
CA THR A 140 0.98 -2.27 -16.54
C THR A 140 -0.55 -2.20 -16.54
N LEU A 141 -1.12 -1.43 -15.62
CA LEU A 141 -2.57 -1.40 -15.35
C LEU A 141 -3.19 -0.03 -15.63
N GLY A 142 -2.37 1.03 -15.70
CA GLY A 142 -2.80 2.42 -15.86
C GLY A 142 -3.24 3.08 -14.55
N HIS A 143 -3.24 4.41 -14.54
CA HIS A 143 -3.57 5.25 -13.39
C HIS A 143 -5.02 5.05 -12.89
N GLY A 144 -5.97 4.66 -13.74
CA GLY A 144 -7.35 4.37 -13.34
C GLY A 144 -7.54 3.23 -12.32
N ARG A 145 -6.42 2.56 -11.93
CA ARG A 145 -6.40 1.57 -10.85
C ARG A 145 -6.11 2.17 -9.47
N PHE A 146 -5.72 3.43 -9.42
CA PHE A 146 -5.53 4.21 -8.19
C PHE A 146 -6.91 4.74 -7.78
N ARG A 147 -7.44 4.29 -6.65
CA ARG A 147 -8.85 4.48 -6.32
C ARG A 147 -9.09 4.82 -4.86
N ALA A 148 -10.11 5.64 -4.63
CA ALA A 148 -10.73 5.77 -3.32
C ALA A 148 -11.75 4.64 -3.07
N CYS A 149 -11.95 4.29 -1.80
CA CYS A 149 -12.97 3.34 -1.38
C CYS A 149 -14.38 3.94 -1.58
N VAL A 150 -15.30 3.16 -2.15
CA VAL A 150 -16.69 3.61 -2.37
C VAL A 150 -17.62 3.37 -1.17
N ALA A 151 -17.13 2.75 -0.08
CA ALA A 151 -17.95 2.54 1.11
C ALA A 151 -18.31 3.88 1.77
N PRO A 152 -19.55 4.09 2.21
CA PRO A 152 -19.95 5.30 2.91
C PRO A 152 -19.03 5.59 4.10
N ASP A 153 -18.63 6.85 4.26
CA ASP A 153 -17.77 7.36 5.33
C ASP A 153 -16.37 6.74 5.41
N CYS A 154 -15.97 5.96 4.39
CA CYS A 154 -14.63 5.42 4.31
C CYS A 154 -13.69 6.36 3.56
N ARG A 155 -12.58 6.70 4.18
CA ARG A 155 -11.50 7.50 3.58
C ARG A 155 -10.33 6.65 3.09
N GLY A 156 -10.54 5.35 2.89
CA GLY A 156 -9.51 4.43 2.42
C GLY A 156 -9.20 4.60 0.94
N VAL A 157 -7.96 4.29 0.59
CA VAL A 157 -7.46 4.30 -0.80
C VAL A 157 -6.83 2.95 -1.12
N PHE A 158 -6.68 2.62 -2.40
CA PHE A 158 -6.01 1.38 -2.81
C PHE A 158 -5.58 1.44 -4.27
N VAL A 159 -4.62 0.61 -4.63
CA VAL A 159 -4.30 0.30 -6.03
C VAL A 159 -4.96 -1.02 -6.36
N ASP A 160 -5.83 -1.04 -7.37
CA ASP A 160 -6.50 -2.27 -7.80
C ASP A 160 -5.60 -3.12 -8.69
N ILE A 161 -4.81 -3.99 -8.08
CA ILE A 161 -3.94 -4.94 -8.78
C ILE A 161 -4.67 -6.21 -9.22
N SER A 162 -5.99 -6.30 -9.01
CA SER A 162 -6.76 -7.48 -9.42
C SER A 162 -6.83 -7.61 -10.94
N ARG A 163 -6.85 -8.86 -11.44
CA ARG A 163 -6.91 -9.14 -12.88
C ARG A 163 -8.08 -8.43 -13.56
N GLY A 164 -9.24 -8.40 -12.92
CA GLY A 164 -10.47 -7.83 -13.48
C GLY A 164 -10.62 -6.32 -13.28
N GLY A 165 -9.81 -5.68 -12.44
CA GLY A 165 -9.93 -4.25 -12.15
C GLY A 165 -11.27 -3.83 -11.54
N ARG A 166 -11.91 -4.70 -10.78
CA ARG A 166 -13.27 -4.50 -10.25
C ARG A 166 -13.32 -4.29 -8.74
N ARG A 167 -12.18 -4.20 -8.10
CA ARG A 167 -12.12 -3.88 -6.67
C ARG A 167 -12.63 -2.45 -6.46
N ILE A 168 -13.59 -2.28 -5.54
CA ILE A 168 -14.21 -0.99 -5.20
C ILE A 168 -14.05 -0.63 -3.72
N TYR A 169 -13.57 -1.56 -2.90
CA TYR A 169 -13.34 -1.35 -1.46
C TYR A 169 -11.87 -1.46 -1.11
N CYS A 170 -11.38 -0.58 -0.22
CA CYS A 170 -10.01 -0.63 0.27
C CYS A 170 -9.74 -1.88 1.15
N MET A 171 -10.73 -2.30 1.93
CA MET A 171 -10.74 -3.51 2.75
C MET A 171 -12.06 -4.25 2.49
N PRO A 172 -12.11 -5.21 1.54
CA PRO A 172 -13.36 -5.84 1.13
C PRO A 172 -14.17 -6.42 2.29
N ASP A 173 -13.49 -7.11 3.23
CA ASP A 173 -14.14 -7.76 4.38
C ASP A 173 -14.76 -6.77 5.38
N LEU A 174 -14.18 -5.57 5.51
CA LEU A 174 -14.69 -4.55 6.42
C LEU A 174 -15.67 -3.60 5.71
N CYS A 175 -15.25 -3.04 4.58
CA CYS A 175 -16.01 -2.00 3.88
C CYS A 175 -17.22 -2.59 3.15
N GLY A 176 -17.10 -3.80 2.56
CA GLY A 176 -18.21 -4.51 1.94
C GLY A 176 -19.29 -4.91 2.96
N ASN A 177 -18.88 -5.42 4.12
CA ASN A 177 -19.83 -5.79 5.18
C ASN A 177 -20.51 -4.56 5.79
N ARG A 178 -19.83 -3.43 5.98
CA ARG A 178 -20.45 -2.18 6.46
C ARG A 178 -21.59 -1.73 5.55
N LEU A 179 -21.41 -1.79 4.24
CA LEU A 179 -22.45 -1.43 3.28
C LEU A 179 -23.64 -2.40 3.33
N ASN A 180 -23.38 -3.70 3.42
CA ASN A 180 -24.43 -4.72 3.51
C ASN A 180 -25.28 -4.52 4.78
N VAL A 181 -24.64 -4.23 5.93
CA VAL A 181 -25.34 -3.93 7.19
C VAL A 181 -26.13 -2.62 7.08
N ALA A 182 -25.58 -1.57 6.48
CA ALA A 182 -26.27 -0.29 6.29
C ALA A 182 -27.51 -0.46 5.38
N ASN A 183 -27.36 -1.17 4.25
CA ASN A 183 -28.46 -1.45 3.34
C ASN A 183 -29.54 -2.34 3.98
N HIS A 184 -29.17 -3.31 4.80
CA HIS A 184 -30.12 -4.13 5.54
C HIS A 184 -30.91 -3.29 6.55
N ARG A 185 -30.25 -2.43 7.33
CA ARG A 185 -30.90 -1.51 8.29
C ARG A 185 -31.83 -0.51 7.59
N ALA A 186 -31.42 0.03 6.43
CA ALA A 186 -32.26 0.94 5.64
C ALA A 186 -33.56 0.25 5.16
N ARG A 187 -33.44 -0.97 4.64
CA ARG A 187 -34.62 -1.75 4.22
C ARG A 187 -35.58 -2.07 5.35
N HIS A 188 -35.08 -2.41 6.54
CA HIS A 188 -35.92 -2.64 7.72
C HIS A 188 -36.63 -1.38 8.23
N ARG A 189 -36.00 -0.21 8.11
CA ARG A 189 -36.65 1.08 8.47
C ARG A 189 -37.75 1.47 7.51
N LEU A 190 -37.61 1.16 6.21
CA LEU A 190 -38.65 1.45 5.20
C LEU A 190 -39.79 0.42 5.21
N GLY A 191 -39.51 -0.80 5.63
CA GLY A 191 -40.55 -1.87 5.73
C GLY A 191 -41.37 -1.81 7.03
N GLY A 192 -40.98 -1.01 8.03
CA GLY A 192 -41.66 -0.87 9.32
C GLY A 192 -42.68 0.29 9.39
N VAL A 193 -42.98 0.98 8.29
CA VAL A 193 -43.90 2.14 8.22
C VAL A 193 -45.26 1.78 7.62
N THR A 194 -45.53 0.48 7.38
CA THR A 194 -46.82 0.01 6.90
C THR A 194 -47.44 -0.92 7.93
N GLN A 195 -48.00 -0.36 9.01
CA GLN A 195 -49.10 -0.92 9.80
C GLN A 195 -49.91 0.22 10.38
#